data_ce72b001cc4c9e4aa2ec93302692cc18
#
_entry.id   ce72b001cc4c9e4aa2ec93302692cc18
#
_cell.length_a   1.000
_cell.length_b   1.000
_cell.length_c   1.000
_cell.angle_alpha   90.00
_cell.angle_beta   90.00
_cell.angle_gamma   90.00
#
_symmetry.space_group_name_H-M   'P 1'
#
loop_
_entity.id
_entity.type
_entity.pdbx_description
1 polymer ?
#
loop_
_entity_poly.entity_id
_entity_poly.type
_entity_poly.pdbx_seq_one_letter_code
_entity_poly.pdbx_strand_id
1 'polypeptide(L)'
;AYTGKLYKVAPYGYKLRVGWGLAFGAMNLNKWNLLSDQQKKLLEHEIAQLTEKMWQETAKEDAIALACLAQGPCEMGEVGNMELVTPSETDLEKRNRAARNVILPRWAERCGPECAANWNRTVGKVLDLRAEAMPLGK
;
A
#
# COMPACT_ATOMS: atom_id res chain seq x y z
N ALA A 1 -5.34 -11.35 0.76
CA ALA A 1 -5.49 -12.72 0.26
C ALA A 1 -5.97 -13.68 1.38
N TYR A 2 -5.32 -13.66 2.56
CA TYR A 2 -5.68 -14.56 3.65
C TYR A 2 -7.09 -14.30 4.20
N THR A 3 -7.40 -13.08 4.59
CA THR A 3 -8.73 -12.67 5.11
C THR A 3 -9.88 -12.95 4.13
N GLY A 4 -9.62 -12.84 2.83
CA GLY A 4 -10.57 -13.21 1.78
C GLY A 4 -10.64 -14.70 1.48
N LYS A 5 -9.90 -15.53 2.22
CA LYS A 5 -9.84 -16.99 2.08
C LYS A 5 -9.53 -17.47 0.65
N LEU A 6 -8.71 -16.70 -0.09
CA LEU A 6 -8.37 -17.04 -1.49
C LEU A 6 -7.64 -18.39 -1.60
N TYR A 7 -6.95 -18.82 -0.55
CA TYR A 7 -6.30 -20.13 -0.47
C TYR A 7 -7.26 -21.32 -0.60
N LYS A 8 -8.57 -21.11 -0.45
CA LYS A 8 -9.59 -22.17 -0.65
C LYS A 8 -9.96 -22.41 -2.11
N VAL A 9 -9.69 -21.40 -2.97
CA VAL A 9 -10.13 -21.43 -4.38
C VAL A 9 -8.99 -21.26 -5.38
N ALA A 10 -7.80 -20.84 -4.93
CA ALA A 10 -6.63 -20.61 -5.76
C ALA A 10 -5.44 -21.44 -5.24
N PRO A 11 -4.90 -22.39 -6.04
CA PRO A 11 -3.78 -23.22 -5.61
C PRO A 11 -2.43 -22.48 -5.65
N TYR A 12 -2.33 -21.37 -6.39
CA TYR A 12 -1.10 -20.61 -6.56
C TYR A 12 -1.25 -19.17 -6.08
N GLY A 13 -0.20 -18.65 -5.41
CA GLY A 13 -0.04 -17.27 -5.03
C GLY A 13 1.23 -16.69 -5.62
N TYR A 14 1.13 -15.62 -6.42
CA TYR A 14 2.29 -14.95 -7.02
C TYR A 14 2.72 -13.77 -6.16
N LYS A 15 3.94 -13.82 -5.60
CA LYS A 15 4.43 -12.81 -4.65
C LYS A 15 4.88 -11.49 -5.31
N LEU A 16 4.26 -11.10 -6.41
CA LEU A 16 4.54 -9.84 -7.07
C LEU A 16 3.72 -8.71 -6.44
N ARG A 17 4.37 -7.83 -5.71
CA ARG A 17 3.72 -6.62 -5.19
C ARG A 17 3.52 -5.61 -6.32
N VAL A 18 2.26 -5.28 -6.59
CA VAL A 18 1.87 -4.35 -7.66
C VAL A 18 1.38 -3.00 -7.14
N GLY A 19 1.16 -2.88 -5.83
CA GLY A 19 0.71 -1.64 -5.20
C GLY A 19 0.57 -1.78 -3.68
N TRP A 20 0.23 -0.65 -3.05
CA TRP A 20 -0.05 -0.53 -1.63
C TRP A 20 -1.44 0.07 -1.44
N GLY A 21 -2.22 -0.49 -0.52
CA GLY A 21 -3.43 0.14 -0.03
C GLY A 21 -3.09 1.11 1.11
N LEU A 22 -3.64 2.31 1.04
CA LEU A 22 -3.56 3.27 2.14
C LEU A 22 -4.95 3.41 2.77
N ALA A 23 -5.01 3.39 4.08
CA ALA A 23 -6.20 3.69 4.86
C ALA A 23 -6.04 5.05 5.53
N PHE A 24 -7.11 5.83 5.55
CA PHE A 24 -7.14 7.14 6.17
C PHE A 24 -8.25 7.18 7.23
N GLY A 25 -7.91 7.65 8.41
CA GLY A 25 -8.89 8.10 9.38
C GLY A 25 -9.26 9.56 9.10
N ALA A 26 -10.54 9.88 9.06
CA ALA A 26 -11.02 11.25 8.87
C ALA A 26 -12.18 11.56 9.81
N MET A 27 -12.24 12.82 10.25
CA MET A 27 -13.34 13.35 11.04
C MET A 27 -13.97 14.55 10.35
N ASN A 28 -15.29 14.68 10.42
CA ASN A 28 -15.98 15.86 9.89
C ASN A 28 -15.44 17.14 10.58
N LEU A 29 -15.06 18.14 9.77
CA LEU A 29 -14.42 19.36 10.25
C LEU A 29 -15.31 20.13 11.24
N ASN A 30 -16.63 20.19 11.01
CA ASN A 30 -17.53 20.88 11.94
C ASN A 30 -17.56 20.18 13.33
N LYS A 31 -17.49 18.84 13.33
CA LYS A 31 -17.41 18.08 14.60
C LYS A 31 -16.06 18.27 15.30
N TRP A 32 -14.97 18.28 14.52
CA TRP A 32 -13.65 18.61 15.03
C TRP A 32 -13.60 19.98 15.70
N ASN A 33 -14.21 20.99 15.07
CA ASN A 33 -14.23 22.36 15.58
C ASN A 33 -15.06 22.54 16.86
N LEU A 34 -15.94 21.59 17.18
CA LEU A 34 -16.71 21.58 18.45
C LEU A 34 -15.91 21.02 19.63
N LEU A 35 -14.78 20.36 19.37
CA LEU A 35 -13.93 19.82 20.43
C LEU A 35 -13.14 20.93 21.09
N SER A 36 -12.95 20.82 22.42
CA SER A 36 -12.01 21.67 23.15
C SER A 36 -10.57 21.37 22.73
N ASP A 37 -9.66 22.31 22.99
CA ASP A 37 -8.23 22.12 22.66
C ASP A 37 -7.63 20.92 23.42
N GLN A 38 -8.08 20.65 24.63
CA GLN A 38 -7.67 19.48 25.39
C GLN A 38 -8.13 18.18 24.72
N GLN A 39 -9.37 18.12 24.23
CA GLN A 39 -9.89 16.95 23.50
C GLN A 39 -9.16 16.74 22.16
N LYS A 40 -8.89 17.82 21.43
CA LYS A 40 -8.10 17.75 20.20
C LYS A 40 -6.71 17.18 20.45
N LYS A 41 -5.98 17.71 21.42
CA LYS A 41 -4.64 17.23 21.80
C LYS A 41 -4.65 15.76 22.23
N LEU A 42 -5.66 15.35 22.99
CA LEU A 42 -5.80 13.94 23.39
C LEU A 42 -6.00 13.04 22.15
N LEU A 43 -6.93 13.40 21.26
CA LEU A 43 -7.18 12.62 20.04
C LEU A 43 -5.95 12.56 19.13
N GLU A 44 -5.26 13.68 18.93
CA GLU A 44 -4.03 13.72 18.13
C GLU A 44 -2.95 12.80 18.70
N HIS A 45 -2.79 12.81 20.02
CA HIS A 45 -1.84 11.96 20.74
C HIS A 45 -2.17 10.46 20.57
N GLU A 46 -3.42 10.08 20.85
CA GLU A 46 -3.87 8.68 20.74
C GLU A 46 -3.82 8.16 19.31
N ILE A 47 -4.21 8.99 18.33
CA ILE A 47 -4.13 8.64 16.90
C ILE A 47 -2.66 8.46 16.47
N ALA A 48 -1.75 9.31 16.94
CA ALA A 48 -0.33 9.16 16.64
C ALA A 48 0.24 7.84 17.18
N GLN A 49 -0.08 7.50 18.43
CA GLN A 49 0.34 6.21 19.02
C GLN A 49 -0.27 5.02 18.29
N LEU A 50 -1.56 5.08 17.96
CA LEU A 50 -2.23 4.03 17.20
C LEU A 50 -1.60 3.85 15.82
N THR A 51 -1.30 4.95 15.13
CA THR A 51 -0.67 4.94 13.81
C THR A 51 0.70 4.26 13.86
N GLU A 52 1.53 4.62 14.83
CA GLU A 52 2.84 3.99 15.01
C GLU A 52 2.71 2.48 15.26
N LYS A 53 1.81 2.08 16.13
CA LYS A 53 1.52 0.66 16.40
C LYS A 53 1.06 -0.06 15.13
N MET A 54 0.15 0.55 14.36
CA MET A 54 -0.34 -0.03 13.10
C MET A 54 0.78 -0.23 12.08
N TRP A 55 1.72 0.72 11.94
CA TRP A 55 2.88 0.55 11.07
C TRP A 55 3.77 -0.62 11.49
N GLN A 56 4.04 -0.76 12.78
CA GLN A 56 4.84 -1.86 13.32
C GLN A 56 4.18 -3.23 13.11
N GLU A 57 2.87 -3.32 13.33
CA GLU A 57 2.12 -4.56 13.13
C GLU A 57 2.00 -4.93 11.65
N THR A 58 1.69 -3.96 10.77
CA THR A 58 1.58 -4.19 9.32
C THR A 58 2.87 -4.73 8.71
N ALA A 59 4.02 -4.32 9.23
CA ALA A 59 5.31 -4.86 8.78
C ALA A 59 5.46 -6.37 9.03
N LYS A 60 4.83 -6.89 10.10
CA LYS A 60 4.85 -8.31 10.47
C LYS A 60 3.75 -9.10 9.76
N GLU A 61 2.58 -8.50 9.57
CA GLU A 61 1.39 -9.16 9.01
C GLU A 61 1.64 -9.79 7.64
N ASP A 62 2.44 -9.18 6.79
CA ASP A 62 2.79 -9.72 5.47
C ASP A 62 3.46 -11.09 5.57
N ALA A 63 4.43 -11.24 6.46
CA ALA A 63 5.14 -12.51 6.66
C ALA A 63 4.22 -13.58 7.25
N ILE A 64 3.43 -13.21 8.27
CA ILE A 64 2.46 -14.10 8.92
C ILE A 64 1.40 -14.54 7.91
N ALA A 65 0.83 -13.62 7.14
CA ALA A 65 -0.19 -13.93 6.15
C ALA A 65 0.35 -14.84 5.04
N LEU A 66 1.59 -14.64 4.56
CA LEU A 66 2.22 -15.52 3.58
C LEU A 66 2.47 -16.92 4.14
N ALA A 67 2.91 -17.03 5.40
CA ALA A 67 3.08 -18.32 6.07
C ALA A 67 1.73 -19.05 6.19
N CYS A 68 0.67 -18.35 6.61
CA CYS A 68 -0.68 -18.90 6.68
C CYS A 68 -1.22 -19.38 5.33
N LEU A 69 -0.87 -18.73 4.23
CA LEU A 69 -1.30 -19.14 2.88
C LEU A 69 -0.59 -20.42 2.41
N ALA A 70 0.67 -20.65 2.81
CA ALA A 70 1.59 -21.64 2.25
C ALA A 70 1.96 -22.80 3.20
N GLN A 71 1.05 -23.27 4.02
CA GLN A 71 1.29 -24.36 4.99
C GLN A 71 2.32 -24.05 6.09
N GLY A 72 2.73 -22.81 6.26
CA GLY A 72 3.62 -22.42 7.34
C GLY A 72 2.89 -22.33 8.69
N PRO A 73 3.61 -21.98 9.77
CA PRO A 73 2.98 -21.67 11.04
C PRO A 73 2.00 -20.52 10.86
N CYS A 74 0.75 -20.70 11.31
CA CYS A 74 -0.32 -19.74 11.12
C CYS A 74 -0.92 -19.30 12.46
N GLU A 75 -0.60 -18.09 12.86
CA GLU A 75 -1.16 -17.46 14.06
C GLU A 75 -2.55 -16.83 13.82
N MET A 76 -2.96 -16.72 12.55
CA MET A 76 -4.22 -16.08 12.14
C MET A 76 -5.40 -17.06 12.05
N GLY A 77 -5.18 -18.37 12.26
CA GLY A 77 -6.23 -19.40 12.27
C GLY A 77 -5.97 -20.55 11.28
N GLU A 78 -6.83 -20.73 10.28
CA GLU A 78 -6.79 -21.87 9.36
C GLU A 78 -5.59 -21.79 8.41
N VAL A 79 -4.83 -22.88 8.30
CA VAL A 79 -3.67 -22.96 7.39
C VAL A 79 -4.15 -23.23 5.96
N GLY A 80 -3.62 -22.47 5.02
CA GLY A 80 -3.84 -22.65 3.58
C GLY A 80 -2.88 -23.68 2.97
N ASN A 81 -3.08 -23.93 1.69
CA ASN A 81 -2.26 -24.88 0.90
C ASN A 81 -1.88 -24.28 -0.46
N MET A 82 -1.54 -22.98 -0.48
CA MET A 82 -1.10 -22.32 -1.72
C MET A 82 0.38 -22.56 -1.97
N GLU A 83 0.72 -22.83 -3.22
CA GLU A 83 2.10 -22.72 -3.70
C GLU A 83 2.43 -21.24 -3.95
N LEU A 84 3.40 -20.69 -3.21
CA LEU A 84 3.82 -19.32 -3.36
C LEU A 84 4.96 -19.18 -4.36
N VAL A 85 4.65 -18.67 -5.53
CA VAL A 85 5.62 -18.44 -6.61
C VAL A 85 6.35 -17.10 -6.40
N THR A 86 7.69 -17.16 -6.40
CA THR A 86 8.53 -15.96 -6.31
C THR A 86 8.74 -15.36 -7.72
N PRO A 87 8.54 -14.05 -7.90
CA PRO A 87 8.80 -13.38 -9.17
C PRO A 87 10.26 -13.51 -9.61
N SER A 88 10.48 -13.68 -10.90
CA SER A 88 11.82 -13.59 -11.49
C SER A 88 12.28 -12.11 -11.59
N GLU A 89 13.58 -11.90 -11.78
CA GLU A 89 14.13 -10.56 -12.07
C GLU A 89 13.45 -9.93 -13.27
N THR A 90 13.20 -10.70 -14.32
CA THR A 90 12.49 -10.24 -15.51
C THR A 90 11.07 -9.75 -15.20
N ASP A 91 10.36 -10.37 -14.26
CA ASP A 91 9.02 -9.94 -13.87
C ASP A 91 9.07 -8.65 -13.05
N LEU A 92 10.07 -8.50 -12.20
CA LEU A 92 10.32 -7.25 -11.46
C LEU A 92 10.64 -6.10 -12.42
N GLU A 93 11.48 -6.34 -13.42
CA GLU A 93 11.79 -5.35 -14.46
C GLU A 93 10.55 -4.96 -15.28
N LYS A 94 9.72 -5.94 -15.68
CA LYS A 94 8.45 -5.68 -16.40
C LYS A 94 7.52 -4.82 -15.56
N ARG A 95 7.36 -5.15 -14.27
CA ARG A 95 6.56 -4.34 -13.32
C ARG A 95 7.10 -2.90 -13.23
N ASN A 96 8.41 -2.73 -13.04
CA ASN A 96 9.03 -1.42 -12.90
C ASN A 96 8.88 -0.60 -14.19
N ARG A 97 9.04 -1.24 -15.34
CA ARG A 97 8.82 -0.61 -16.65
C ARG A 97 7.35 -0.18 -16.85
N ALA A 98 6.40 -1.03 -16.46
CA ALA A 98 4.98 -0.66 -16.50
C ALA A 98 4.67 0.53 -15.57
N ALA A 99 5.25 0.56 -14.37
CA ALA A 99 5.11 1.67 -13.45
C ALA A 99 5.65 2.98 -14.04
N ARG A 100 6.85 2.97 -14.61
CA ARG A 100 7.50 4.16 -15.18
C ARG A 100 6.82 4.65 -16.48
N ASN A 101 6.50 3.74 -17.38
CA ASN A 101 6.12 4.11 -18.73
C ASN A 101 4.60 4.22 -18.94
N VAL A 102 3.80 3.67 -18.02
CA VAL A 102 2.33 3.65 -18.19
C VAL A 102 1.63 4.23 -16.97
N ILE A 103 1.91 3.70 -15.77
CA ILE A 103 1.11 4.02 -14.59
C ILE A 103 1.38 5.45 -14.12
N LEU A 104 2.65 5.81 -13.90
CA LEU A 104 3.03 7.14 -13.41
C LEU A 104 2.67 8.27 -14.38
N PRO A 105 2.92 8.18 -15.70
CA PRO A 105 2.48 9.21 -16.63
C PRO A 105 0.97 9.42 -16.64
N ARG A 106 0.17 8.34 -16.67
CA ARG A 106 -1.29 8.43 -16.62
C ARG A 106 -1.80 8.98 -15.29
N TRP A 107 -1.10 8.65 -14.21
CA TRP A 107 -1.42 9.21 -12.91
C TRP A 107 -1.09 10.71 -12.84
N ALA A 108 0.08 11.13 -13.34
CA ALA A 108 0.50 12.52 -13.37
C ALA A 108 -0.46 13.39 -14.22
N GLU A 109 -0.93 12.87 -15.35
CA GLU A 109 -1.92 13.52 -16.19
C GLU A 109 -3.23 13.81 -15.42
N ARG A 110 -3.73 12.87 -14.64
CA ARG A 110 -4.97 13.02 -13.85
C ARG A 110 -4.78 13.85 -12.59
N CYS A 111 -3.63 13.69 -11.94
CA CYS A 111 -3.30 14.35 -10.68
C CYS A 111 -2.95 15.82 -10.87
N GLY A 112 -2.40 16.18 -12.02
CA GLY A 112 -1.96 17.51 -12.36
C GLY A 112 -0.51 17.82 -11.95
N PRO A 113 0.03 18.95 -12.44
CA PRO A 113 1.46 19.26 -12.34
C PRO A 113 1.94 19.47 -10.89
N GLU A 114 1.13 20.09 -10.05
CA GLU A 114 1.49 20.32 -8.64
C GLU A 114 1.60 19.00 -7.86
N CYS A 115 0.64 18.09 -8.08
CA CYS A 115 0.64 16.78 -7.48
C CYS A 115 1.83 15.94 -7.96
N ALA A 116 2.13 15.94 -9.26
CA ALA A 116 3.30 15.27 -9.82
C ALA A 116 4.62 15.84 -9.27
N ALA A 117 4.71 17.15 -9.08
CA ALA A 117 5.86 17.80 -8.45
C ALA A 117 6.01 17.39 -6.98
N ASN A 118 4.91 17.25 -6.23
CA ASN A 118 4.91 16.74 -4.87
C ASN A 118 5.42 15.29 -4.81
N TRP A 119 4.90 14.43 -5.68
CA TRP A 119 5.41 13.05 -5.82
C TRP A 119 6.92 13.04 -6.02
N ASN A 120 7.44 13.81 -6.99
CA ASN A 120 8.84 13.82 -7.35
C ASN A 120 9.76 14.30 -6.20
N ARG A 121 9.25 15.16 -5.30
CA ARG A 121 10.00 15.62 -4.13
C ARG A 121 9.96 14.64 -2.95
N THR A 122 9.01 13.75 -2.91
CA THR A 122 8.74 12.84 -1.78
C THR A 122 8.95 11.37 -2.18
N VAL A 123 7.87 10.66 -2.47
CA VAL A 123 7.88 9.23 -2.77
C VAL A 123 8.74 8.89 -3.98
N GLY A 124 8.65 9.71 -5.03
CA GLY A 124 9.42 9.51 -6.26
C GLY A 124 10.92 9.55 -6.04
N LYS A 125 11.39 10.42 -5.11
CA LYS A 125 12.80 10.48 -4.72
C LYS A 125 13.26 9.22 -3.98
N VAL A 126 12.42 8.65 -3.13
CA VAL A 126 12.72 7.43 -2.37
C VAL A 126 12.74 6.19 -3.26
N LEU A 127 11.83 6.14 -4.24
CA LEU A 127 11.68 4.99 -5.14
C LEU A 127 12.52 5.09 -6.42
N ASP A 128 13.23 6.19 -6.65
CA ASP A 128 13.89 6.54 -7.92
C ASP A 128 12.92 6.44 -9.11
N LEU A 129 11.71 6.96 -8.92
CA LEU A 129 10.63 6.98 -9.91
C LEU A 129 10.11 8.41 -10.11
N ARG A 130 10.24 8.94 -11.33
CA ARG A 130 9.78 10.28 -11.67
C ARG A 130 8.42 10.24 -12.36
N ALA A 131 7.50 11.05 -11.87
CA ALA A 131 6.19 11.25 -12.47
C ALA A 131 6.25 12.44 -13.43
N GLU A 132 6.06 12.18 -14.73
CA GLU A 132 5.95 13.20 -15.78
C GLU A 132 4.68 12.88 -16.57
N ALA A 133 3.86 13.91 -16.83
CA ALA A 133 2.69 13.72 -17.69
C ALA A 133 3.15 13.32 -19.09
N MET A 134 2.47 12.38 -19.70
CA MET A 134 2.70 12.09 -21.13
C MET A 134 2.31 13.34 -21.93
N PRO A 135 3.13 13.75 -22.92
CA PRO A 135 2.70 14.78 -23.84
C PRO A 135 1.41 14.28 -24.51
N LEU A 136 0.36 15.13 -24.44
CA LEU A 136 -0.89 14.86 -25.15
C LEU A 136 -0.54 14.59 -26.60
N GLY A 137 -0.70 13.33 -27.03
CA GLY A 137 -0.55 13.00 -28.44
C GLY A 137 -1.52 13.83 -29.25
N LYS A 138 -0.98 14.55 -30.24
CA LYS A 138 -1.77 15.29 -31.24
C LYS A 138 -2.54 14.31 -32.11
#